data_521dd04ede6be8ebf2d8752234799071
#
_entry.id   521dd04ede6be8ebf2d8752234799071
#
_cell.length_a   1.000
_cell.length_b   1.000
_cell.length_c   1.000
_cell.angle_alpha   90.00
_cell.angle_beta   90.00
_cell.angle_gamma   90.00
#
_symmetry.space_group_name_H-M   'P 1'
#
loop_
_entity.id
_entity.type
_entity.pdbx_description
1 polymer ?
#
loop_
_entity_poly.entity_id
_entity_poly.type
_entity_poly.pdbx_seq_one_letter_code
_entity_poly.pdbx_strand_id
1 'polypeptide(L)'
;MSRESVIALVGAPYDGAATLGWPGARYAPDEVRRHLGWMKMRVQQGELYWIDEDRIVPFDGSQLVDAGDAPVVPHDLLASLEAVRQTTRAETAAGRIPAVVGGDDSVLFPAVAGFHDAVSGSVAVVHFDAHLDLLDESPAQGRFSQSSGMRRALELGRVDPRRSVQVGTRNFNFPASKRFIDQVGLTELPARAVLRHGPAWTLDRILATIAGADHVFVSVDMDVLDPAHAPGVGWHEPGGLTSRELIDLVVALAPRTGGFALNEVNPMTDHRAQTSILAANLIFQFAVAAAGRP
;
A
#
# COMPACT_ATOMS: atom_id res chain seq x y z
N MET A 1 -12.96 -25.65 -9.04
CA MET A 1 -13.50 -24.41 -8.44
C MET A 1 -12.31 -23.62 -7.93
N SER A 2 -11.96 -22.50 -8.56
CA SER A 2 -10.94 -21.58 -8.05
C SER A 2 -11.38 -21.10 -6.66
N ARG A 3 -10.52 -21.19 -5.65
CA ARG A 3 -10.82 -20.63 -4.34
C ARG A 3 -10.95 -19.12 -4.51
N GLU A 4 -12.10 -18.54 -4.21
CA GLU A 4 -12.26 -17.09 -4.18
C GLU A 4 -11.22 -16.50 -3.24
N SER A 5 -10.54 -15.46 -3.70
CA SER A 5 -9.54 -14.76 -2.89
C SER A 5 -10.24 -13.97 -1.80
N VAL A 6 -9.92 -14.22 -0.55
CA VAL A 6 -10.42 -13.45 0.60
C VAL A 6 -9.36 -12.43 1.00
N ILE A 7 -9.75 -11.17 1.04
CA ILE A 7 -8.94 -10.06 1.51
C ILE A 7 -9.20 -9.88 3.01
N ALA A 8 -8.12 -9.88 3.80
CA ALA A 8 -8.17 -9.62 5.24
C ALA A 8 -7.70 -8.19 5.52
N LEU A 9 -8.63 -7.31 5.89
CA LEU A 9 -8.32 -5.96 6.34
C LEU A 9 -7.66 -6.04 7.72
N VAL A 10 -6.40 -5.62 7.81
CA VAL A 10 -5.62 -5.55 9.05
C VAL A 10 -5.33 -4.10 9.37
N GLY A 11 -5.76 -3.61 10.52
CA GLY A 11 -5.36 -2.29 10.98
C GLY A 11 -3.95 -2.31 11.59
N ALA A 12 -3.15 -1.29 11.31
CA ALA A 12 -1.84 -1.06 11.91
C ALA A 12 -1.78 0.37 12.48
N PRO A 13 -2.46 0.65 13.63
CA PRO A 13 -2.66 2.00 14.16
C PRO A 13 -1.38 2.54 14.83
N TYR A 14 -0.29 2.67 14.07
CA TYR A 14 1.01 3.13 14.55
C TYR A 14 1.57 4.26 13.67
N ASP A 15 1.92 5.40 14.27
CA ASP A 15 2.59 6.53 13.63
C ASP A 15 3.71 7.12 14.52
N GLY A 16 4.25 6.28 15.39
CA GLY A 16 5.35 6.68 16.28
C GLY A 16 6.70 6.83 15.59
N ALA A 17 6.81 6.40 14.32
CA ALA A 17 7.99 6.57 13.49
C ALA A 17 7.87 7.74 12.49
N ALA A 18 6.76 8.48 12.53
CA ALA A 18 6.54 9.72 11.79
C ALA A 18 7.43 10.84 12.38
N THR A 19 8.66 10.88 11.96
CA THR A 19 9.68 11.83 12.46
C THR A 19 9.64 13.18 11.76
N LEU A 20 8.95 13.25 10.64
CA LEU A 20 8.70 14.45 9.84
C LEU A 20 7.19 14.53 9.53
N GLY A 21 6.68 15.74 9.34
CA GLY A 21 5.28 15.96 9.04
C GLY A 21 4.34 15.96 10.26
N TRP A 22 3.07 15.71 10.02
CA TRP A 22 2.00 15.78 11.02
C TRP A 22 1.60 14.38 11.47
N PRO A 23 1.66 14.07 12.77
CA PRO A 23 1.14 12.80 13.29
C PRO A 23 -0.39 12.73 13.16
N GLY A 24 -0.94 11.53 13.17
CA GLY A 24 -2.39 11.28 13.10
C GLY A 24 -2.76 10.10 12.20
N ALA A 25 -1.80 9.55 11.47
CA ALA A 25 -2.04 8.40 10.60
C ALA A 25 -2.47 7.13 11.37
N ARG A 26 -2.19 7.03 12.67
CA ARG A 26 -2.68 5.95 13.55
C ARG A 26 -4.20 5.82 13.60
N TYR A 27 -4.94 6.86 13.23
CA TYR A 27 -6.41 6.86 13.21
C TYR A 27 -6.98 6.39 11.87
N ALA A 28 -6.14 6.14 10.87
CA ALA A 28 -6.59 5.70 9.55
C ALA A 28 -7.37 4.39 9.54
N PRO A 29 -6.98 3.33 10.30
CA PRO A 29 -7.72 2.07 10.26
C PRO A 29 -9.20 2.23 10.61
N ASP A 30 -9.52 3.00 11.65
CA ASP A 30 -10.91 3.22 12.08
C ASP A 30 -11.71 4.03 11.05
N GLU A 31 -11.10 5.10 10.49
CA GLU A 31 -11.76 5.92 9.49
C GLU A 31 -11.99 5.14 8.19
N VAL A 32 -11.04 4.35 7.74
CA VAL A 32 -11.20 3.50 6.55
C VAL A 32 -12.30 2.47 6.75
N ARG A 33 -12.36 1.79 7.91
CA ARG A 33 -13.44 0.83 8.25
C ARG A 33 -14.80 1.48 8.19
N ARG A 34 -14.94 2.68 8.76
CA ARG A 34 -16.18 3.43 8.75
C ARG A 34 -16.69 3.69 7.33
N HIS A 35 -15.80 4.11 6.44
CA HIS A 35 -16.15 4.40 5.06
C HIS A 35 -16.35 3.14 4.20
N LEU A 36 -15.63 2.06 4.47
CA LEU A 36 -15.89 0.75 3.86
C LEU A 36 -17.31 0.24 4.16
N GLY A 37 -17.81 0.49 5.38
CA GLY A 37 -19.20 0.18 5.73
C GLY A 37 -20.22 0.81 4.76
N TRP A 38 -20.00 2.07 4.37
CA TRP A 38 -20.86 2.76 3.39
C TRP A 38 -20.77 2.17 1.99
N MET A 39 -19.62 1.66 1.59
CA MET A 39 -19.45 1.03 0.28
C MET A 39 -20.13 -0.34 0.22
N LYS A 40 -20.01 -1.12 1.29
CA LYS A 40 -20.69 -2.44 1.42
C LYS A 40 -22.22 -2.33 1.33
N MET A 41 -22.83 -1.19 1.67
CA MET A 41 -24.28 -0.98 1.51
C MET A 41 -24.78 -1.04 0.06
N ARG A 42 -23.87 -0.98 -0.93
CA ARG A 42 -24.23 -1.10 -2.35
C ARG A 42 -24.38 -2.55 -2.81
N VAL A 43 -23.96 -3.50 -1.99
CA VAL A 43 -24.13 -4.94 -2.29
C VAL A 43 -25.62 -5.29 -2.20
N GLN A 44 -26.15 -5.85 -3.25
CA GLN A 44 -27.53 -6.30 -3.31
C GLN A 44 -27.60 -7.74 -3.82
N GLN A 45 -28.21 -8.63 -3.05
CA GLN A 45 -28.36 -10.06 -3.41
C GLN A 45 -27.02 -10.76 -3.77
N GLY A 46 -25.90 -10.32 -3.16
CA GLY A 46 -24.58 -10.90 -3.42
C GLY A 46 -23.89 -10.35 -4.67
N GLU A 47 -24.36 -9.22 -5.19
CA GLU A 47 -23.84 -8.62 -6.43
C GLU A 47 -23.59 -7.11 -6.26
N LEU A 48 -22.70 -6.57 -7.12
CA LEU A 48 -22.41 -5.15 -7.29
C LEU A 48 -22.46 -4.78 -8.77
N TYR A 49 -23.03 -3.62 -9.10
CA TYR A 49 -22.83 -2.99 -10.40
C TYR A 49 -21.56 -2.12 -10.37
N TRP A 50 -20.52 -2.57 -11.06
CA TRP A 50 -19.27 -1.84 -11.20
C TRP A 50 -19.36 -0.91 -12.41
N ILE A 51 -19.65 0.37 -12.15
CA ILE A 51 -19.95 1.37 -13.17
C ILE A 51 -18.75 1.58 -14.12
N ASP A 52 -17.53 1.68 -13.56
CA ASP A 52 -16.32 1.92 -14.36
C ASP A 52 -16.03 0.78 -15.37
N GLU A 53 -16.47 -0.43 -15.07
CA GLU A 53 -16.29 -1.62 -15.90
C GLU A 53 -17.57 -2.01 -16.68
N ASP A 54 -18.64 -1.27 -16.49
CA ASP A 54 -20.00 -1.52 -17.06
C ASP A 54 -20.43 -2.99 -16.92
N ARG A 55 -20.25 -3.58 -15.72
CA ARG A 55 -20.61 -4.98 -15.46
C ARG A 55 -21.11 -5.22 -14.04
N ILE A 56 -21.97 -6.22 -13.91
CA ILE A 56 -22.36 -6.77 -12.61
C ILE A 56 -21.32 -7.81 -12.21
N VAL A 57 -20.82 -7.72 -10.97
CA VAL A 57 -19.84 -8.65 -10.41
C VAL A 57 -20.38 -9.33 -9.16
N PRO A 58 -20.12 -10.63 -8.97
CA PRO A 58 -20.45 -11.31 -7.73
C PRO A 58 -19.59 -10.75 -6.61
N PHE A 59 -20.23 -10.27 -5.56
CA PHE A 59 -19.55 -9.76 -4.35
C PHE A 59 -20.60 -9.69 -3.24
N ASP A 60 -20.53 -10.60 -2.27
CA ASP A 60 -21.45 -10.63 -1.12
C ASP A 60 -20.86 -10.00 0.15
N GLY A 61 -19.60 -9.54 0.07
CA GLY A 61 -18.87 -8.94 1.17
C GLY A 61 -18.03 -9.93 1.99
N SER A 62 -18.20 -11.23 1.80
CA SER A 62 -17.34 -12.25 2.45
C SER A 62 -15.92 -12.26 1.92
N GLN A 63 -15.72 -11.70 0.73
CA GLN A 63 -14.42 -11.53 0.10
C GLN A 63 -13.55 -10.43 0.76
N LEU A 64 -14.15 -9.58 1.61
CA LEU A 64 -13.44 -8.55 2.38
C LEU A 64 -13.82 -8.65 3.86
N VAL A 65 -12.99 -9.35 4.63
CA VAL A 65 -13.17 -9.56 6.06
C VAL A 65 -12.31 -8.59 6.87
N ASP A 66 -12.81 -8.18 8.03
CA ASP A 66 -12.04 -7.39 8.99
C ASP A 66 -11.33 -8.33 9.97
N ALA A 67 -10.00 -8.33 9.94
CA ALA A 67 -9.15 -9.13 10.82
C ALA A 67 -8.79 -8.40 12.13
N GLY A 68 -9.30 -7.18 12.31
CA GLY A 68 -8.98 -6.34 13.48
C GLY A 68 -7.63 -5.64 13.35
N ASP A 69 -7.14 -5.11 14.47
CA ASP A 69 -5.85 -4.40 14.51
C ASP A 69 -4.72 -5.30 14.98
N ALA A 70 -3.54 -5.09 14.40
CA ALA A 70 -2.31 -5.59 14.98
C ALA A 70 -2.13 -5.00 16.39
N PRO A 71 -1.71 -5.80 17.39
CA PRO A 71 -1.58 -5.34 18.78
C PRO A 71 -0.32 -4.48 18.97
N VAL A 72 -0.30 -3.30 18.34
CA VAL A 72 0.82 -2.37 18.41
C VAL A 72 1.03 -1.85 19.84
N VAL A 73 2.30 -1.53 20.16
CA VAL A 73 2.70 -0.95 21.44
C VAL A 73 3.14 0.49 21.20
N PRO A 74 2.29 1.51 21.48
CA PRO A 74 2.50 2.88 21.01
C PRO A 74 3.83 3.54 21.41
N HIS A 75 4.45 3.11 22.50
CA HIS A 75 5.73 3.63 23.00
C HIS A 75 6.94 2.76 22.61
N ASP A 76 6.71 1.65 21.89
CA ASP A 76 7.77 0.72 21.47
C ASP A 76 7.68 0.45 19.97
N LEU A 77 8.57 1.08 19.22
CA LEU A 77 8.64 0.95 17.76
C LEU A 77 8.84 -0.50 17.34
N LEU A 78 9.84 -1.20 17.91
CA LEU A 78 10.18 -2.54 17.46
C LEU A 78 9.09 -3.55 17.80
N ALA A 79 8.49 -3.44 18.98
CA ALA A 79 7.33 -4.27 19.34
C ALA A 79 6.14 -4.01 18.41
N SER A 80 5.90 -2.76 18.03
CA SER A 80 4.82 -2.40 17.09
C SER A 80 5.07 -2.95 15.69
N LEU A 81 6.29 -2.82 15.15
CA LEU A 81 6.65 -3.39 13.85
C LEU A 81 6.52 -4.93 13.87
N GLU A 82 6.96 -5.59 14.94
CA GLU A 82 6.82 -7.05 15.05
C GLU A 82 5.36 -7.48 15.15
N ALA A 83 4.50 -6.73 15.86
CA ALA A 83 3.06 -7.01 15.93
C ALA A 83 2.41 -6.98 14.54
N VAL A 84 2.71 -5.96 13.72
CA VAL A 84 2.21 -5.86 12.34
C VAL A 84 2.74 -7.03 11.49
N ARG A 85 4.04 -7.35 11.59
CA ARG A 85 4.66 -8.48 10.88
C ARG A 85 3.98 -9.80 11.20
N GLN A 86 3.74 -10.10 12.48
CA GLN A 86 3.11 -11.35 12.90
C GLN A 86 1.65 -11.43 12.45
N THR A 87 0.89 -10.33 12.55
CA THR A 87 -0.50 -10.30 12.09
C THR A 87 -0.57 -10.51 10.57
N THR A 88 0.25 -9.81 9.80
CA THR A 88 0.31 -9.98 8.33
C THR A 88 0.70 -11.41 7.95
N ARG A 89 1.70 -11.98 8.64
CA ARG A 89 2.12 -13.38 8.45
C ARG A 89 0.99 -14.35 8.72
N ALA A 90 0.24 -14.17 9.80
CA ALA A 90 -0.86 -15.05 10.16
C ALA A 90 -1.98 -15.04 9.10
N GLU A 91 -2.37 -13.88 8.59
CA GLU A 91 -3.37 -13.75 7.55
C GLU A 91 -2.92 -14.39 6.23
N THR A 92 -1.66 -14.16 5.83
CA THR A 92 -1.07 -14.77 4.64
C THR A 92 -1.01 -16.30 4.77
N ALA A 93 -0.55 -16.81 5.92
CA ALA A 93 -0.48 -18.26 6.18
C ALA A 93 -1.87 -18.93 6.21
N ALA A 94 -2.92 -18.18 6.56
CA ALA A 94 -4.31 -18.63 6.47
C ALA A 94 -4.85 -18.65 5.03
N GLY A 95 -4.03 -18.26 4.04
CA GLY A 95 -4.41 -18.23 2.61
C GLY A 95 -5.26 -17.02 2.24
N ARG A 96 -5.25 -15.97 3.06
CA ARG A 96 -5.89 -14.68 2.76
C ARG A 96 -4.88 -13.68 2.21
N ILE A 97 -5.36 -12.70 1.45
CA ILE A 97 -4.57 -11.57 1.00
C ILE A 97 -4.62 -10.50 2.10
N PRO A 98 -3.54 -10.24 2.84
CA PRO A 98 -3.54 -9.16 3.81
C PRO A 98 -3.67 -7.82 3.10
N ALA A 99 -4.61 -6.99 3.54
CA ALA A 99 -4.73 -5.58 3.21
C ALA A 99 -4.46 -4.78 4.49
N VAL A 100 -3.20 -4.41 4.68
CA VAL A 100 -2.76 -3.68 5.87
C VAL A 100 -3.08 -2.21 5.68
N VAL A 101 -3.90 -1.65 6.56
CA VAL A 101 -4.15 -0.21 6.63
C VAL A 101 -3.29 0.36 7.74
N GLY A 102 -2.25 1.05 7.34
CA GLY A 102 -1.28 1.60 8.26
C GLY A 102 -1.73 2.89 8.92
N GLY A 103 -0.90 3.31 9.72
CA GLY A 103 -0.27 4.44 10.24
C GLY A 103 0.71 5.10 9.25
N ASP A 104 1.87 5.50 9.78
CA ASP A 104 2.95 6.05 8.95
C ASP A 104 3.61 4.96 8.08
N ASP A 105 4.45 5.35 7.09
CA ASP A 105 5.04 4.39 6.15
C ASP A 105 6.12 3.47 6.77
N SER A 106 6.45 3.59 8.06
CA SER A 106 7.22 2.56 8.74
C SER A 106 6.51 1.20 8.76
N VAL A 107 5.18 1.19 8.58
CA VAL A 107 4.32 0.01 8.49
C VAL A 107 4.56 -0.80 7.21
N LEU A 108 5.04 -0.18 6.14
CA LEU A 108 5.40 -0.89 4.89
C LEU A 108 6.34 -2.06 5.16
N PHE A 109 7.44 -1.82 5.88
CA PHE A 109 8.42 -2.87 6.14
C PHE A 109 7.84 -4.11 6.84
N PRO A 110 7.18 -4.01 8.00
CA PRO A 110 6.64 -5.19 8.68
C PRO A 110 5.50 -5.86 7.90
N ALA A 111 4.73 -5.13 7.11
CA ALA A 111 3.71 -5.71 6.24
C ALA A 111 4.36 -6.59 5.15
N VAL A 112 5.38 -6.09 4.45
CA VAL A 112 6.15 -6.88 3.48
C VAL A 112 6.87 -8.05 4.16
N ALA A 113 7.47 -7.84 5.34
CA ALA A 113 8.19 -8.87 6.08
C ALA A 113 7.28 -10.02 6.51
N GLY A 114 6.09 -9.72 7.03
CA GLY A 114 5.10 -10.72 7.41
C GLY A 114 4.61 -11.55 6.21
N PHE A 115 4.34 -10.90 5.10
CA PHE A 115 4.01 -11.56 3.84
C PHE A 115 5.17 -12.46 3.36
N HIS A 116 6.38 -11.90 3.27
CA HIS A 116 7.60 -12.61 2.90
C HIS A 116 7.83 -13.86 3.74
N ASP A 117 7.59 -13.80 5.05
CA ASP A 117 7.82 -14.93 5.96
C ASP A 117 6.80 -16.06 5.77
N ALA A 118 5.63 -15.78 5.25
CA ALA A 118 4.56 -16.74 5.04
C ALA A 118 4.58 -17.41 3.66
N VAL A 119 5.25 -16.80 2.67
CA VAL A 119 5.33 -17.33 1.31
C VAL A 119 6.70 -17.92 1.00
N SER A 120 6.78 -18.79 0.00
CA SER A 120 8.04 -19.30 -0.56
C SER A 120 8.28 -18.67 -1.93
N GLY A 121 9.54 -18.58 -2.37
CA GLY A 121 9.90 -17.97 -3.65
C GLY A 121 10.21 -16.48 -3.56
N SER A 122 10.41 -15.85 -4.71
CA SER A 122 10.77 -14.44 -4.84
C SER A 122 9.56 -13.52 -4.66
N VAL A 123 9.80 -12.35 -4.05
CA VAL A 123 8.78 -11.32 -3.83
C VAL A 123 9.20 -10.05 -4.59
N ALA A 124 8.29 -9.50 -5.36
CA ALA A 124 8.40 -8.15 -5.93
C ALA A 124 7.55 -7.17 -5.12
N VAL A 125 8.06 -5.96 -4.91
CA VAL A 125 7.33 -4.87 -4.26
C VAL A 125 7.02 -3.79 -5.29
N VAL A 126 5.75 -3.44 -5.43
CA VAL A 126 5.29 -2.25 -6.16
C VAL A 126 4.91 -1.21 -5.13
N HIS A 127 5.68 -0.12 -5.06
CA HIS A 127 5.50 0.92 -4.06
C HIS A 127 5.08 2.23 -4.73
N PHE A 128 3.87 2.67 -4.45
CA PHE A 128 3.33 3.96 -4.88
C PHE A 128 3.59 4.98 -3.77
N ASP A 129 4.36 6.04 -4.06
CA ASP A 129 4.83 6.99 -3.07
C ASP A 129 5.37 8.27 -3.73
N ALA A 130 5.23 9.41 -3.06
CA ALA A 130 5.93 10.63 -3.44
C ALA A 130 7.42 10.57 -3.11
N HIS A 131 7.78 9.79 -2.10
CA HIS A 131 9.12 9.69 -1.54
C HIS A 131 9.83 8.40 -2.00
N LEU A 132 11.07 8.23 -1.63
CA LEU A 132 11.83 7.02 -1.96
C LEU A 132 11.82 5.99 -0.82
N ASP A 133 11.74 6.45 0.41
CA ASP A 133 11.80 5.68 1.65
C ASP A 133 12.97 4.68 1.72
N LEU A 134 14.10 5.16 1.16
CA LEU A 134 15.35 4.42 1.04
C LEU A 134 16.42 4.89 2.03
N LEU A 135 16.05 5.63 3.07
CA LEU A 135 16.99 6.04 4.11
C LEU A 135 17.53 4.79 4.80
N ASP A 136 18.84 4.68 4.92
CA ASP A 136 19.44 3.56 5.66
C ASP A 136 19.36 3.78 7.15
N GLU A 137 19.97 4.85 7.62
CA GLU A 137 19.94 5.28 9.02
C GLU A 137 20.30 6.77 9.11
N SER A 138 19.71 7.46 10.07
CA SER A 138 20.14 8.83 10.42
C SER A 138 20.05 9.06 11.93
N PRO A 139 20.83 10.01 12.47
CA PRO A 139 20.73 10.36 13.89
C PRO A 139 19.35 10.88 14.31
N ALA A 140 18.61 11.49 13.37
CA ALA A 140 17.30 12.07 13.65
C ALA A 140 16.15 11.05 13.57
N GLN A 141 16.28 10.03 12.70
CA GLN A 141 15.18 9.12 12.38
C GLN A 141 15.47 7.66 12.77
N GLY A 142 16.74 7.35 13.08
CA GLY A 142 17.17 5.98 13.32
C GLY A 142 17.15 5.12 12.05
N ARG A 143 17.12 3.81 12.25
CA ARG A 143 17.12 2.79 11.17
C ARG A 143 15.71 2.42 10.71
N PHE A 144 14.73 2.52 11.59
CA PHE A 144 13.32 2.19 11.33
C PHE A 144 12.48 3.45 11.49
N SER A 145 12.06 4.01 10.37
CA SER A 145 11.25 5.23 10.32
C SER A 145 10.33 5.19 9.10
N GLN A 146 9.42 6.14 9.01
CA GLN A 146 8.61 6.34 7.81
C GLN A 146 9.47 6.47 6.53
N SER A 147 10.68 7.07 6.63
CA SER A 147 11.57 7.29 5.48
C SER A 147 12.46 6.08 5.13
N SER A 148 12.24 4.91 5.73
CA SER A 148 13.08 3.72 5.55
C SER A 148 12.29 2.44 5.23
N GLY A 149 10.98 2.52 5.11
CA GLY A 149 10.11 1.36 4.91
C GLY A 149 10.52 0.53 3.69
N MET A 150 10.65 1.16 2.53
CA MET A 150 11.08 0.49 1.30
C MET A 150 12.53 -0.03 1.40
N ARG A 151 13.45 0.72 2.02
CA ARG A 151 14.83 0.25 2.23
C ARG A 151 14.86 -1.07 3.01
N ARG A 152 14.13 -1.15 4.11
CA ARG A 152 14.06 -2.37 4.95
C ARG A 152 13.38 -3.53 4.23
N ALA A 153 12.36 -3.26 3.43
CA ALA A 153 11.70 -4.27 2.61
C ALA A 153 12.66 -4.89 1.59
N LEU A 154 13.46 -4.07 0.89
CA LEU A 154 14.46 -4.54 -0.10
C LEU A 154 15.64 -5.30 0.51
N GLU A 155 15.86 -5.23 1.81
CA GLU A 155 16.89 -6.01 2.52
C GLU A 155 16.44 -7.43 2.88
N LEU A 156 15.15 -7.76 2.72
CA LEU A 156 14.64 -9.10 2.94
C LEU A 156 15.16 -10.07 1.86
N GLY A 157 15.69 -11.20 2.25
CA GLY A 157 16.49 -12.09 1.40
C GLY A 157 15.80 -12.64 0.14
N ARG A 158 14.46 -12.61 0.04
CA ARG A 158 13.71 -13.04 -1.15
C ARG A 158 12.96 -11.90 -1.83
N VAL A 159 13.07 -10.67 -1.34
CA VAL A 159 12.63 -9.49 -2.08
C VAL A 159 13.69 -9.15 -3.12
N ASP A 160 13.30 -9.17 -4.39
CA ASP A 160 14.20 -8.86 -5.50
C ASP A 160 14.10 -7.38 -5.89
N PRO A 161 15.12 -6.55 -5.60
CA PRO A 161 15.08 -5.13 -5.96
C PRO A 161 14.93 -4.89 -7.47
N ARG A 162 15.48 -5.77 -8.31
CA ARG A 162 15.41 -5.64 -9.78
C ARG A 162 14.02 -5.94 -10.34
N ARG A 163 13.20 -6.63 -9.55
CA ARG A 163 11.78 -6.91 -9.84
C ARG A 163 10.84 -6.02 -9.05
N SER A 164 11.38 -5.09 -8.27
CA SER A 164 10.61 -4.12 -7.52
C SER A 164 10.60 -2.76 -8.21
N VAL A 165 9.57 -1.97 -7.96
CA VAL A 165 9.38 -0.67 -8.62
C VAL A 165 8.78 0.35 -7.68
N GLN A 166 9.29 1.58 -7.73
CA GLN A 166 8.70 2.76 -7.11
C GLN A 166 7.97 3.60 -8.16
N VAL A 167 6.77 4.06 -7.83
CA VAL A 167 5.88 4.79 -8.73
C VAL A 167 5.40 6.06 -8.06
N GLY A 168 5.61 7.22 -8.70
CA GLY A 168 5.09 8.50 -8.22
C GLY A 168 6.11 9.39 -7.53
N THR A 169 7.35 8.92 -7.35
CA THR A 169 8.44 9.67 -6.69
C THR A 169 8.69 11.01 -7.37
N ARG A 170 8.98 12.04 -6.57
CA ARG A 170 9.14 13.39 -7.13
C ARG A 170 10.00 14.31 -6.25
N ASN A 171 10.19 15.52 -6.76
CA ASN A 171 10.94 16.61 -6.12
C ASN A 171 12.41 16.25 -5.86
N PHE A 172 12.90 16.32 -4.64
CA PHE A 172 14.30 16.19 -4.29
C PHE A 172 14.52 15.14 -3.21
N ASN A 173 15.58 14.37 -3.34
CA ASN A 173 15.96 13.36 -2.34
C ASN A 173 17.50 13.34 -2.18
N PHE A 174 17.97 12.52 -1.26
CA PHE A 174 19.40 12.40 -0.95
C PHE A 174 20.16 11.71 -2.11
N PRO A 175 21.35 12.20 -2.50
CA PRO A 175 22.19 11.52 -3.48
C PRO A 175 22.54 10.06 -3.10
N ALA A 176 22.53 9.74 -1.80
CA ALA A 176 22.74 8.37 -1.31
C ALA A 176 21.64 7.42 -1.77
N SER A 177 20.37 7.87 -1.79
CA SER A 177 19.24 7.09 -2.27
C SER A 177 19.39 6.75 -3.75
N LYS A 178 19.80 7.73 -4.57
CA LYS A 178 20.06 7.47 -6.00
C LYS A 178 21.18 6.45 -6.22
N ARG A 179 22.28 6.57 -5.47
CA ARG A 179 23.36 5.58 -5.55
C ARG A 179 22.91 4.18 -5.15
N PHE A 180 22.04 4.07 -4.14
CA PHE A 180 21.47 2.80 -3.75
C PHE A 180 20.57 2.21 -4.83
N ILE A 181 19.67 3.00 -5.42
CA ILE A 181 18.81 2.58 -6.55
C ILE A 181 19.66 1.99 -7.68
N ASP A 182 20.73 2.72 -8.10
CA ASP A 182 21.62 2.26 -9.18
C ASP A 182 22.36 0.96 -8.80
N GLN A 183 22.79 0.85 -7.56
CA GLN A 183 23.52 -0.31 -7.06
C GLN A 183 22.65 -1.58 -7.06
N VAL A 184 21.40 -1.49 -6.62
CA VAL A 184 20.50 -2.64 -6.51
C VAL A 184 19.68 -2.90 -7.77
N GLY A 185 19.59 -1.92 -8.66
CA GLY A 185 18.84 -2.00 -9.92
C GLY A 185 17.33 -1.83 -9.73
N LEU A 186 16.91 -1.08 -8.70
CA LEU A 186 15.51 -0.76 -8.46
C LEU A 186 14.95 0.11 -9.60
N THR A 187 13.76 -0.21 -10.10
CA THR A 187 13.09 0.60 -11.12
C THR A 187 12.37 1.79 -10.46
N GLU A 188 12.54 2.99 -11.02
CA GLU A 188 11.77 4.18 -10.68
C GLU A 188 10.89 4.62 -11.84
N LEU A 189 9.64 4.94 -11.54
CA LEU A 189 8.68 5.59 -12.43
C LEU A 189 8.22 6.90 -11.78
N PRO A 190 8.99 8.00 -11.91
CA PRO A 190 8.66 9.27 -11.27
C PRO A 190 7.30 9.80 -11.71
N ALA A 191 6.61 10.56 -10.84
CA ALA A 191 5.29 11.14 -11.11
C ALA A 191 5.24 11.87 -12.47
N ARG A 192 6.31 12.61 -12.82
CA ARG A 192 6.43 13.29 -14.12
C ARG A 192 6.35 12.35 -15.32
N ALA A 193 6.88 11.12 -15.19
CA ALA A 193 6.80 10.13 -16.26
C ALA A 193 5.40 9.52 -16.33
N VAL A 194 4.81 9.18 -15.17
CA VAL A 194 3.43 8.67 -15.06
C VAL A 194 2.45 9.65 -15.70
N LEU A 195 2.46 10.92 -15.28
CA LEU A 195 1.58 11.97 -15.80
C LEU A 195 1.77 12.24 -17.30
N ARG A 196 3.00 12.08 -17.81
CA ARG A 196 3.29 12.28 -19.24
C ARG A 196 2.77 11.16 -20.12
N HIS A 197 2.90 9.92 -19.66
CA HIS A 197 2.64 8.72 -20.49
C HIS A 197 1.32 8.04 -20.16
N GLY A 198 0.73 8.32 -19.01
CA GLY A 198 -0.55 7.81 -18.55
C GLY A 198 -0.51 6.43 -17.92
N PRO A 199 -1.67 5.97 -17.37
CA PRO A 199 -1.78 4.74 -16.59
C PRO A 199 -1.43 3.46 -17.38
N ALA A 200 -1.82 3.37 -18.65
CA ALA A 200 -1.55 2.18 -19.49
C ALA A 200 -0.05 1.94 -19.66
N TRP A 201 0.70 2.97 -20.03
CA TRP A 201 2.16 2.89 -20.14
C TRP A 201 2.81 2.54 -18.79
N THR A 202 2.33 3.15 -17.71
CA THR A 202 2.84 2.91 -16.35
C THR A 202 2.61 1.46 -15.96
N LEU A 203 1.41 0.93 -16.20
CA LEU A 203 1.08 -0.46 -15.94
C LEU A 203 1.98 -1.42 -16.72
N ASP A 204 2.20 -1.18 -18.02
CA ASP A 204 3.08 -2.01 -18.84
C ASP A 204 4.51 -2.04 -18.28
N ARG A 205 5.03 -0.90 -17.79
CA ARG A 205 6.35 -0.82 -17.16
C ARG A 205 6.40 -1.59 -15.84
N ILE A 206 5.38 -1.44 -14.99
CA ILE A 206 5.26 -2.20 -13.75
C ILE A 206 5.25 -3.70 -14.05
N LEU A 207 4.36 -4.15 -14.94
CA LEU A 207 4.21 -5.57 -15.29
C LEU A 207 5.48 -6.16 -15.88
N ALA A 208 6.21 -5.41 -16.71
CA ALA A 208 7.50 -5.82 -17.24
C ALA A 208 8.56 -5.96 -16.14
N THR A 209 8.54 -5.06 -15.14
CA THR A 209 9.50 -5.10 -14.03
C THR A 209 9.25 -6.28 -13.11
N ILE A 210 7.99 -6.52 -12.70
CA ILE A 210 7.64 -7.61 -11.78
C ILE A 210 7.58 -9.00 -12.44
N ALA A 211 7.79 -9.07 -13.76
CA ALA A 211 7.72 -10.32 -14.50
C ALA A 211 8.69 -11.38 -13.95
N GLY A 212 8.16 -12.59 -13.70
CA GLY A 212 8.92 -13.71 -13.15
C GLY A 212 9.17 -13.67 -11.64
N ALA A 213 8.60 -12.71 -10.91
CA ALA A 213 8.46 -12.83 -9.45
C ALA A 213 7.36 -13.86 -9.14
N ASP A 214 7.58 -14.68 -8.10
CA ASP A 214 6.59 -15.66 -7.67
C ASP A 214 5.41 -14.98 -6.97
N HIS A 215 5.68 -13.87 -6.27
CA HIS A 215 4.70 -13.10 -5.52
C HIS A 215 4.89 -11.60 -5.71
N VAL A 216 3.78 -10.86 -5.65
CA VAL A 216 3.76 -9.40 -5.72
C VAL A 216 3.09 -8.84 -4.47
N PHE A 217 3.76 -7.91 -3.82
CA PHE A 217 3.22 -7.07 -2.76
C PHE A 217 3.06 -5.64 -3.28
N VAL A 218 1.87 -5.06 -3.14
CA VAL A 218 1.60 -3.68 -3.53
C VAL A 218 1.46 -2.83 -2.28
N SER A 219 2.21 -1.74 -2.20
CA SER A 219 2.06 -0.74 -1.15
C SER A 219 1.69 0.61 -1.75
N VAL A 220 0.80 1.31 -1.08
CA VAL A 220 0.35 2.65 -1.44
C VAL A 220 0.55 3.57 -0.24
N ASP A 221 1.51 4.48 -0.35
CA ASP A 221 1.51 5.70 0.44
C ASP A 221 0.54 6.69 -0.22
N MET A 222 -0.41 7.22 0.55
CA MET A 222 -1.45 8.09 0.00
C MET A 222 -0.93 9.45 -0.46
N ASP A 223 0.28 9.84 -0.06
CA ASP A 223 0.93 11.07 -0.53
C ASP A 223 1.49 10.95 -1.96
N VAL A 224 1.47 9.74 -2.58
CA VAL A 224 1.69 9.58 -4.01
C VAL A 224 0.75 10.46 -4.84
N LEU A 225 -0.43 10.72 -4.30
CA LEU A 225 -1.41 11.61 -4.91
C LEU A 225 -1.00 13.08 -4.76
N ASP A 226 -1.46 13.89 -5.72
CA ASP A 226 -1.36 15.34 -5.55
C ASP A 226 -2.21 15.79 -4.34
N PRO A 227 -1.76 16.77 -3.54
CA PRO A 227 -2.51 17.29 -2.41
C PRO A 227 -3.94 17.77 -2.73
N ALA A 228 -4.22 18.09 -3.99
CA ALA A 228 -5.57 18.40 -4.44
C ALA A 228 -6.52 17.18 -4.43
N HIS A 229 -5.96 15.96 -4.51
CA HIS A 229 -6.71 14.72 -4.48
C HIS A 229 -6.70 14.05 -3.10
N ALA A 230 -5.60 14.16 -2.36
CA ALA A 230 -5.41 13.57 -1.03
C ALA A 230 -4.80 14.59 -0.04
N PRO A 231 -5.61 15.52 0.49
CA PRO A 231 -5.12 16.50 1.46
C PRO A 231 -4.86 15.93 2.87
N GLY A 232 -5.41 14.76 3.19
CA GLY A 232 -5.30 14.12 4.49
C GLY A 232 -4.09 13.19 4.61
N VAL A 233 -2.88 13.74 4.51
CA VAL A 233 -1.61 13.01 4.67
C VAL A 233 -0.69 13.75 5.65
N GLY A 234 0.35 13.06 6.13
CA GLY A 234 1.31 13.64 7.08
C GLY A 234 2.23 14.67 6.45
N TRP A 235 2.62 14.47 5.20
CA TRP A 235 3.49 15.37 4.44
C TRP A 235 3.01 15.51 2.99
N HIS A 236 2.96 16.73 2.48
CA HIS A 236 2.41 17.04 1.16
C HIS A 236 3.51 17.30 0.14
N GLU A 237 3.51 16.55 -0.96
CA GLU A 237 4.38 16.79 -2.10
C GLU A 237 3.53 17.17 -3.34
N PRO A 238 3.66 18.39 -3.89
CA PRO A 238 2.89 18.80 -5.07
C PRO A 238 3.36 18.09 -6.35
N GLY A 239 2.47 18.00 -7.34
CA GLY A 239 2.77 17.39 -8.64
C GLY A 239 2.63 15.87 -8.66
N GLY A 240 1.75 15.33 -7.80
CA GLY A 240 1.46 13.91 -7.68
C GLY A 240 0.44 13.38 -8.69
N LEU A 241 0.09 12.12 -8.55
CA LEU A 241 -0.91 11.44 -9.37
C LEU A 241 -2.32 11.94 -9.03
N THR A 242 -3.23 11.76 -9.97
CA THR A 242 -4.66 11.92 -9.71
C THR A 242 -5.23 10.67 -9.04
N SER A 243 -6.37 10.81 -8.34
CA SER A 243 -7.08 9.66 -7.78
C SER A 243 -7.47 8.63 -8.84
N ARG A 244 -7.80 9.07 -10.07
CA ARG A 244 -8.18 8.18 -11.16
C ARG A 244 -7.00 7.32 -11.62
N GLU A 245 -5.84 7.93 -11.83
CA GLU A 245 -4.63 7.20 -12.23
C GLU A 245 -4.22 6.13 -11.20
N LEU A 246 -4.28 6.46 -9.90
CA LEU A 246 -3.97 5.51 -8.84
C LEU A 246 -4.97 4.35 -8.79
N ILE A 247 -6.28 4.65 -8.86
CA ILE A 247 -7.32 3.63 -8.85
C ILE A 247 -7.14 2.68 -10.03
N ASP A 248 -6.94 3.18 -11.24
CA ASP A 248 -6.78 2.36 -12.44
C ASP A 248 -5.57 1.41 -12.33
N LEU A 249 -4.45 1.91 -11.81
CA LEU A 249 -3.24 1.11 -11.60
C LEU A 249 -3.43 0.03 -10.54
N VAL A 250 -4.02 0.37 -9.39
CA VAL A 250 -4.25 -0.59 -8.29
C VAL A 250 -5.25 -1.66 -8.68
N VAL A 251 -6.34 -1.30 -9.34
CA VAL A 251 -7.35 -2.24 -9.86
C VAL A 251 -6.72 -3.20 -10.86
N ALA A 252 -5.90 -2.69 -11.81
CA ALA A 252 -5.24 -3.52 -12.81
C ALA A 252 -4.19 -4.48 -12.20
N LEU A 253 -3.55 -4.10 -11.08
CA LEU A 253 -2.59 -4.92 -10.36
C LEU A 253 -3.24 -5.95 -9.42
N ALA A 254 -4.46 -5.71 -8.97
CA ALA A 254 -5.15 -6.52 -7.95
C ALA A 254 -5.16 -8.03 -8.27
N PRO A 255 -5.40 -8.49 -9.52
CA PRO A 255 -5.38 -9.93 -9.83
C PRO A 255 -4.02 -10.62 -9.62
N ARG A 256 -2.92 -9.87 -9.54
CA ARG A 256 -1.55 -10.38 -9.34
C ARG A 256 -1.02 -10.14 -7.92
N THR A 257 -1.74 -9.36 -7.11
CA THR A 257 -1.31 -8.92 -5.78
C THR A 257 -1.57 -10.00 -4.73
N GLY A 258 -0.53 -10.45 -4.05
CA GLY A 258 -0.61 -11.42 -2.95
C GLY A 258 -0.71 -10.78 -1.57
N GLY A 259 -0.28 -9.53 -1.42
CA GLY A 259 -0.40 -8.71 -0.21
C GLY A 259 -0.49 -7.24 -0.58
N PHE A 260 -1.20 -6.47 0.23
CA PHE A 260 -1.47 -5.05 0.01
C PHE A 260 -1.24 -4.25 1.29
N ALA A 261 -0.68 -3.06 1.17
CA ALA A 261 -0.63 -2.08 2.26
C ALA A 261 -1.09 -0.71 1.77
N LEU A 262 -1.68 0.08 2.67
CA LEU A 262 -2.08 1.46 2.43
C LEU A 262 -1.73 2.29 3.66
N ASN A 263 -0.84 3.25 3.51
CA ASN A 263 -0.24 4.02 4.59
C ASN A 263 -0.46 5.52 4.42
N GLU A 264 -0.10 6.30 5.44
CA GLU A 264 -0.06 7.77 5.49
C GLU A 264 -1.40 8.49 5.33
N VAL A 265 -2.54 7.78 5.35
CA VAL A 265 -3.82 8.48 5.56
C VAL A 265 -3.80 9.13 6.93
N ASN A 266 -3.98 10.45 6.97
CA ASN A 266 -4.01 11.19 8.23
C ASN A 266 -5.36 11.87 8.45
N PRO A 267 -6.27 11.25 9.23
CA PRO A 267 -7.58 11.83 9.51
C PRO A 267 -7.53 13.19 10.24
N MET A 268 -6.42 13.48 10.94
CA MET A 268 -6.26 14.76 11.67
C MET A 268 -5.99 15.96 10.76
N THR A 269 -5.43 15.71 9.55
CA THR A 269 -5.20 16.74 8.54
C THR A 269 -6.20 16.68 7.40
N ASP A 270 -7.07 15.66 7.40
CA ASP A 270 -7.99 15.39 6.31
C ASP A 270 -9.19 16.36 6.29
N HIS A 271 -9.52 16.87 5.11
CA HIS A 271 -10.66 17.74 4.95
C HIS A 271 -11.92 16.94 4.62
N ARG A 272 -12.91 16.90 5.56
CA ARG A 272 -14.18 16.19 5.38
C ARG A 272 -14.00 14.72 4.99
N ALA A 273 -12.96 14.08 5.49
CA ALA A 273 -12.60 12.70 5.21
C ALA A 273 -12.35 12.40 3.72
N GLN A 274 -11.94 13.39 2.93
CA GLN A 274 -11.71 13.22 1.48
C GLN A 274 -10.70 12.10 1.19
N THR A 275 -9.55 12.12 1.86
CA THR A 275 -8.49 11.12 1.72
C THR A 275 -8.91 9.78 2.31
N SER A 276 -9.54 9.78 3.48
CA SER A 276 -10.04 8.58 4.15
C SER A 276 -11.10 7.85 3.32
N ILE A 277 -12.01 8.59 2.67
CA ILE A 277 -13.00 8.03 1.74
C ILE A 277 -12.32 7.44 0.51
N LEU A 278 -11.33 8.14 -0.04
CA LEU A 278 -10.58 7.66 -1.20
C LEU A 278 -9.81 6.37 -0.86
N ALA A 279 -9.15 6.31 0.30
CA ALA A 279 -8.47 5.12 0.78
C ALA A 279 -9.42 3.91 0.91
N ALA A 280 -10.59 4.12 1.53
CA ALA A 280 -11.61 3.09 1.63
C ALA A 280 -12.12 2.64 0.25
N ASN A 281 -12.30 3.58 -0.69
CA ASN A 281 -12.70 3.28 -2.06
C ASN A 281 -11.64 2.44 -2.78
N LEU A 282 -10.36 2.80 -2.63
CA LEU A 282 -9.24 2.07 -3.23
C LEU A 282 -9.18 0.62 -2.73
N ILE A 283 -9.30 0.41 -1.41
CA ILE A 283 -9.33 -0.93 -0.81
C ILE A 283 -10.56 -1.72 -1.29
N PHE A 284 -11.72 -1.08 -1.38
CA PHE A 284 -12.94 -1.75 -1.83
C PHE A 284 -12.83 -2.20 -3.29
N GLN A 285 -12.36 -1.31 -4.19
CA GLN A 285 -12.16 -1.66 -5.60
C GLN A 285 -11.05 -2.72 -5.78
N PHE A 286 -9.97 -2.61 -4.99
CA PHE A 286 -8.94 -3.66 -4.94
C PHE A 286 -9.54 -5.02 -4.56
N ALA A 287 -10.39 -5.06 -3.52
CA ALA A 287 -11.02 -6.29 -3.06
C ALA A 287 -11.94 -6.90 -4.13
N VAL A 288 -12.77 -6.09 -4.77
CA VAL A 288 -13.64 -6.53 -5.87
C VAL A 288 -12.82 -7.08 -7.04
N ALA A 289 -11.76 -6.38 -7.45
CA ALA A 289 -10.89 -6.79 -8.55
C ALA A 289 -10.09 -8.07 -8.23
N ALA A 290 -9.59 -8.19 -6.99
CA ALA A 290 -8.83 -9.37 -6.56
C ALA A 290 -9.70 -10.61 -6.38
N ALA A 291 -10.96 -10.46 -5.96
CA ALA A 291 -11.92 -11.57 -5.85
C ALA A 291 -12.29 -12.17 -7.21
N GLY A 292 -12.31 -11.34 -8.26
CA GLY A 292 -12.60 -11.76 -9.63
C GLY A 292 -11.45 -12.43 -10.38
N ARG A 293 -10.43 -12.98 -9.68
CA ARG A 293 -9.33 -13.74 -10.31
C ARG A 293 -9.88 -14.92 -11.13
N PRO A 294 -9.44 -15.09 -12.40
CA PRO A 294 -9.85 -16.21 -13.23
C PRO A 294 -9.36 -17.56 -12.71
#